data_6ee7bac5dc58b2e3680480355219810f
#
_entry.id   6ee7bac5dc58b2e3680480355219810f
#
_cell.length_a   1.000
_cell.length_b   1.000
_cell.length_c   1.000
_cell.angle_alpha   90.00
_cell.angle_beta   90.00
_cell.angle_gamma   90.00
#
_symmetry.space_group_name_H-M   'P 1'
#
loop_
_entity.id
_entity.type
_entity.pdbx_description
1 polymer ?
#
loop_
_entity_poly.entity_id
_entity_poly.type
_entity_poly.pdbx_seq_one_letter_code
_entity_poly.pdbx_strand_id
1 'polypeptide(L)'
;MDHIVPPGSGEEPRHHGFPYQFGDKPAGHAWYPHTPAAPPGLKFILPVLNLGPAGIMYGQPTSTFNAHSSPTGLVWLGAGWPEAVRDTFLVGRLGSFVMGPGADEEHGFDVLQMRMERRADGSWAARTTSFLAPLGRPIDLLPARPGLLYILEYTRPTDLKGRAGWLPGRVLELRATAKN
;
A
#
# COMPACT_ATOMS: atom_id res chain seq x y z
N MET A 1 6.58 1.07 0.89
CA MET A 1 7.02 0.60 -0.43
C MET A 1 8.49 0.91 -0.59
N ASP A 2 9.24 -0.04 -1.09
CA ASP A 2 10.68 0.11 -1.30
C ASP A 2 10.99 0.09 -2.79
N HIS A 3 11.91 0.94 -3.21
CA HIS A 3 12.52 0.87 -4.52
C HIS A 3 13.75 -0.04 -4.41
N ILE A 4 13.58 -1.29 -4.82
CA ILE A 4 14.63 -2.30 -4.73
C ILE A 4 15.53 -2.20 -5.96
N VAL A 5 16.79 -1.84 -5.72
CA VAL A 5 17.84 -1.91 -6.74
C VAL A 5 18.77 -3.04 -6.33
N PRO A 6 18.98 -4.05 -7.16
CA PRO A 6 19.92 -5.13 -6.84
C PRO A 6 21.30 -4.56 -6.51
N PRO A 7 22.00 -5.10 -5.51
CA PRO A 7 23.37 -4.68 -5.24
C PRO A 7 24.29 -5.03 -6.42
N GLY A 8 25.28 -4.19 -6.67
CA GLY A 8 26.34 -4.49 -7.61
C GLY A 8 27.23 -5.65 -7.12
N SER A 9 28.07 -6.19 -8.00
CA SER A 9 29.03 -7.23 -7.62
C SER A 9 30.00 -6.68 -6.54
N GLY A 10 30.03 -7.36 -5.39
CA GLY A 10 30.86 -6.96 -4.24
C GLY A 10 30.28 -5.90 -3.33
N GLU A 11 29.04 -5.44 -3.58
CA GLU A 11 28.32 -4.59 -2.66
C GLU A 11 27.64 -5.42 -1.56
N GLU A 12 27.63 -4.89 -0.33
CA GLU A 12 26.89 -5.48 0.76
C GLU A 12 25.37 -5.47 0.49
N PRO A 13 24.63 -6.49 0.95
CA PRO A 13 23.18 -6.51 0.84
C PRO A 13 22.54 -5.28 1.47
N ARG A 14 21.56 -4.69 0.77
CA ARG A 14 20.87 -3.51 1.23
C ARG A 14 19.80 -3.89 2.26
N HIS A 15 19.71 -3.10 3.34
CA HIS A 15 18.79 -3.37 4.44
C HIS A 15 17.63 -2.36 4.43
N HIS A 16 16.39 -2.87 4.37
CA HIS A 16 15.18 -2.06 4.27
C HIS A 16 14.46 -1.79 5.61
N GLY A 17 15.13 -2.03 6.71
CA GLY A 17 14.73 -1.58 8.05
C GLY A 17 14.34 -2.68 9.03
N PHE A 18 13.32 -3.48 8.72
CA PHE A 18 12.80 -4.48 9.67
C PHE A 18 13.90 -5.47 10.16
N PRO A 19 14.00 -5.79 11.45
CA PRO A 19 13.12 -5.39 12.57
C PRO A 19 13.52 -4.10 13.28
N TYR A 20 14.55 -3.41 12.85
CA TYR A 20 15.16 -2.28 13.57
C TYR A 20 14.48 -0.95 13.29
N GLN A 21 13.89 -0.80 12.12
CA GLN A 21 13.24 0.41 11.64
C GLN A 21 11.96 0.08 10.86
N PHE A 22 10.90 0.86 11.07
CA PHE A 22 9.65 0.75 10.34
C PHE A 22 9.44 1.99 9.47
N GLY A 23 9.50 1.82 8.17
CA GLY A 23 9.44 2.94 7.23
C GLY A 23 10.58 3.93 7.47
N ASP A 24 10.25 5.19 7.72
CA ASP A 24 11.19 6.26 8.05
C ASP A 24 11.38 6.48 9.57
N LYS A 25 10.77 5.63 10.41
CA LYS A 25 10.81 5.77 11.87
C LYS A 25 11.97 4.97 12.45
N PRO A 26 12.94 5.63 13.12
CA PRO A 26 14.09 4.93 13.71
C PRO A 26 13.68 3.99 14.84
N ALA A 27 14.62 3.13 15.25
CA ALA A 27 14.44 2.26 16.40
C ALA A 27 14.05 3.07 17.65
N GLY A 28 13.10 2.54 18.43
CA GLY A 28 12.60 3.20 19.64
C GLY A 28 11.71 4.42 19.41
N HIS A 29 11.31 4.70 18.17
CA HIS A 29 10.32 5.74 17.89
C HIS A 29 9.03 5.49 18.66
N ALA A 30 8.34 6.55 19.11
CA ALA A 30 7.13 6.47 19.95
C ALA A 30 6.02 5.58 19.37
N TRP A 31 5.95 5.44 18.05
CA TRP A 31 4.99 4.54 17.39
C TRP A 31 5.42 3.06 17.41
N TYR A 32 6.71 2.81 17.58
CA TYR A 32 7.31 1.47 17.58
C TYR A 32 8.35 1.36 18.71
N PRO A 33 7.94 1.47 19.99
CA PRO A 33 8.86 1.60 21.11
C PRO A 33 9.66 0.31 21.41
N HIS A 34 9.23 -0.82 20.87
CA HIS A 34 9.83 -2.13 21.12
C HIS A 34 10.75 -2.62 20.00
N THR A 35 11.10 -1.76 19.03
CA THR A 35 12.09 -2.14 18.02
C THR A 35 13.46 -2.35 18.65
N PRO A 36 14.18 -3.43 18.31
CA PRO A 36 15.53 -3.64 18.80
C PRO A 36 16.50 -2.59 18.24
N ALA A 37 17.59 -2.34 18.97
CA ALA A 37 18.65 -1.49 18.45
C ALA A 37 19.33 -2.14 17.23
N ALA A 38 19.60 -1.35 16.21
CA ALA A 38 20.33 -1.84 15.04
C ALA A 38 21.80 -2.11 15.38
N PRO A 39 22.42 -3.12 14.74
CA PRO A 39 23.87 -3.30 14.81
C PRO A 39 24.63 -2.03 14.42
N PRO A 40 25.76 -1.73 15.06
CA PRO A 40 26.58 -0.57 14.71
C PRO A 40 26.98 -0.61 13.23
N GLY A 41 26.85 0.53 12.55
CA GLY A 41 27.24 0.68 11.15
C GLY A 41 26.20 0.21 10.13
N LEU A 42 25.11 -0.45 10.53
CA LEU A 42 24.04 -0.85 9.63
C LEU A 42 23.36 0.39 9.05
N LYS A 43 23.33 0.47 7.71
CA LYS A 43 22.66 1.56 6.98
C LYS A 43 21.35 1.06 6.39
N PHE A 44 20.30 1.84 6.54
CA PHE A 44 18.97 1.53 5.98
C PHE A 44 18.73 2.30 4.69
N ILE A 45 18.05 1.62 3.76
CA ILE A 45 17.43 2.27 2.63
C ILE A 45 16.03 2.68 3.06
N LEU A 46 15.73 3.96 2.95
CA LEU A 46 14.40 4.48 3.26
C LEU A 46 13.39 4.10 2.18
N PRO A 47 12.16 3.81 2.56
CA PRO A 47 11.10 3.56 1.59
C PRO A 47 10.76 4.82 0.79
N VAL A 48 10.08 4.61 -0.33
CA VAL A 48 9.60 5.69 -1.19
C VAL A 48 8.64 6.59 -0.41
N LEU A 49 8.90 7.89 -0.43
CA LEU A 49 8.03 8.89 0.21
C LEU A 49 6.67 8.92 -0.50
N ASN A 50 5.59 8.79 0.26
CA ASN A 50 4.24 8.88 -0.25
C ASN A 50 3.63 10.26 0.05
N LEU A 51 3.40 11.04 -1.00
CA LEU A 51 2.88 12.41 -0.95
C LEU A 51 1.35 12.49 -1.09
N GLY A 52 0.69 11.36 -1.27
CA GLY A 52 -0.76 11.32 -1.44
C GLY A 52 -1.53 11.25 -0.13
N PRO A 53 -2.86 11.38 -0.17
CA PRO A 53 -3.70 11.34 1.04
C PRO A 53 -3.50 10.10 1.89
N ALA A 54 -3.33 8.93 1.27
CA ALA A 54 -3.11 7.68 1.98
C ALA A 54 -1.70 7.53 2.59
N GLY A 55 -0.79 8.44 2.28
CA GLY A 55 0.54 8.53 2.87
C GLY A 55 0.67 9.63 3.93
N ILE A 56 -0.43 10.29 4.26
CA ILE A 56 -0.45 11.35 5.28
C ILE A 56 -0.91 10.76 6.60
N MET A 57 -0.07 10.88 7.62
CA MET A 57 -0.40 10.48 8.99
C MET A 57 -0.15 11.65 9.92
N TYR A 58 -1.13 11.97 10.76
CA TYR A 58 -1.06 13.11 11.69
C TYR A 58 -0.66 14.43 11.01
N GLY A 59 -1.20 14.65 9.78
CA GLY A 59 -0.93 15.87 9.01
C GLY A 59 0.44 15.93 8.33
N GLN A 60 1.25 14.88 8.41
CA GLN A 60 2.59 14.84 7.81
C GLN A 60 2.70 13.74 6.74
N PRO A 61 3.38 14.00 5.61
CA PRO A 61 3.74 12.96 4.65
C PRO A 61 4.58 11.87 5.31
N THR A 62 4.35 10.63 4.94
CA THR A 62 5.13 9.49 5.39
C THR A 62 5.66 8.69 4.21
N SER A 63 6.65 7.85 4.45
CA SER A 63 7.17 6.90 3.47
C SER A 63 6.39 5.58 3.42
N THR A 64 5.19 5.56 3.98
CA THR A 64 4.34 4.36 4.06
C THR A 64 2.88 4.72 3.85
N PHE A 65 2.01 3.73 3.89
CA PHE A 65 0.55 3.91 3.95
C PHE A 65 0.11 4.17 5.40
N ASN A 66 -1.16 4.55 5.57
CA ASN A 66 -1.76 4.63 6.89
C ASN A 66 -1.50 3.36 7.69
N ALA A 67 -1.23 3.51 8.98
CA ALA A 67 -1.02 2.37 9.88
C ALA A 67 -2.21 1.40 9.82
N HIS A 68 -1.91 0.10 9.98
CA HIS A 68 -2.91 -0.97 10.01
C HIS A 68 -3.76 -1.12 8.73
N SER A 69 -3.36 -0.53 7.61
CA SER A 69 -4.09 -0.67 6.34
C SER A 69 -3.79 -1.98 5.59
N SER A 70 -2.75 -2.70 5.99
CA SER A 70 -2.35 -4.01 5.44
C SER A 70 -2.36 -4.04 3.91
N PRO A 71 -1.41 -3.40 3.21
CA PRO A 71 -1.27 -3.51 1.76
C PRO A 71 -1.05 -4.97 1.36
N THR A 72 -1.76 -5.43 0.33
CA THR A 72 -1.74 -6.81 -0.14
C THR A 72 -1.36 -6.88 -1.63
N GLY A 73 -2.32 -6.89 -2.54
CA GLY A 73 -2.05 -6.93 -3.97
C GLY A 73 -1.41 -5.64 -4.50
N LEU A 74 -0.41 -5.78 -5.38
CA LEU A 74 0.23 -4.67 -6.08
C LEU A 74 0.37 -5.02 -7.55
N VAL A 75 -0.19 -4.21 -8.45
CA VAL A 75 -0.11 -4.43 -9.88
C VAL A 75 0.26 -3.17 -10.64
N TRP A 76 1.06 -3.31 -11.70
CA TRP A 76 1.38 -2.24 -12.63
C TRP A 76 0.43 -2.26 -13.82
N LEU A 77 -0.13 -1.11 -14.15
CA LEU A 77 -0.98 -0.91 -15.31
C LEU A 77 -0.24 -0.06 -16.35
N GLY A 78 0.39 -0.72 -17.30
CA GLY A 78 1.23 -0.08 -18.32
C GLY A 78 0.45 0.56 -19.45
N ALA A 79 1.15 0.87 -20.55
CA ALA A 79 0.69 1.70 -21.66
C ALA A 79 -0.61 1.26 -22.35
N GLY A 80 -0.95 -0.04 -22.29
CA GLY A 80 -2.19 -0.56 -22.92
C GLY A 80 -3.46 -0.27 -22.12
N TRP A 81 -3.37 0.27 -20.91
CA TRP A 81 -4.50 0.55 -20.04
C TRP A 81 -5.13 1.92 -20.36
N PRO A 82 -6.41 2.15 -19.99
CA PRO A 82 -7.06 3.45 -20.12
C PRO A 82 -6.25 4.57 -19.46
N GLU A 83 -6.28 5.76 -20.06
CA GLU A 83 -5.48 6.92 -19.64
C GLU A 83 -5.60 7.24 -18.15
N ALA A 84 -6.78 7.09 -17.58
CA ALA A 84 -7.03 7.38 -16.15
C ALA A 84 -6.19 6.52 -15.20
N VAL A 85 -5.78 5.31 -15.62
CA VAL A 85 -5.05 4.34 -14.80
C VAL A 85 -3.72 3.92 -15.43
N ARG A 86 -3.44 4.38 -16.65
CA ARG A 86 -2.20 4.06 -17.35
C ARG A 86 -0.98 4.58 -16.59
N ASP A 87 0.08 3.81 -16.64
CA ASP A 87 1.37 4.14 -16.02
C ASP A 87 1.26 4.41 -14.51
N THR A 88 0.43 3.59 -13.86
CA THR A 88 0.24 3.62 -12.40
C THR A 88 0.27 2.23 -11.80
N PHE A 89 0.52 2.16 -10.50
CA PHE A 89 0.22 0.98 -9.71
C PHE A 89 -1.19 1.06 -9.12
N LEU A 90 -1.83 -0.10 -8.99
CA LEU A 90 -2.95 -0.28 -8.07
C LEU A 90 -2.48 -1.08 -6.87
N VAL A 91 -2.92 -0.67 -5.68
CA VAL A 91 -2.56 -1.29 -4.40
C VAL A 91 -3.83 -1.64 -3.65
N GLY A 92 -4.08 -2.93 -3.46
CA GLY A 92 -5.15 -3.41 -2.58
C GLY A 92 -4.75 -3.23 -1.13
N ARG A 93 -5.68 -2.75 -0.28
CA ARG A 93 -5.48 -2.67 1.15
C ARG A 93 -6.55 -3.48 1.87
N LEU A 94 -6.11 -4.56 2.51
CA LEU A 94 -7.00 -5.48 3.23
C LEU A 94 -7.71 -4.82 4.41
N GLY A 95 -7.11 -3.78 4.97
CA GLY A 95 -7.67 -3.01 6.07
C GLY A 95 -7.25 -3.49 7.45
N SER A 96 -7.64 -2.73 8.46
CA SER A 96 -7.29 -2.99 9.84
C SER A 96 -7.98 -4.25 10.39
N PHE A 97 -7.26 -4.99 11.22
CA PHE A 97 -7.82 -6.02 12.11
C PHE A 97 -7.95 -5.52 13.55
N VAL A 98 -7.49 -4.32 13.82
CA VAL A 98 -7.55 -3.74 15.17
C VAL A 98 -8.98 -3.27 15.43
N MET A 99 -9.66 -3.95 16.33
CA MET A 99 -10.98 -3.59 16.84
C MET A 99 -10.78 -3.14 18.29
N GLY A 100 -11.10 -1.90 18.60
CA GLY A 100 -11.02 -1.42 19.98
C GLY A 100 -11.16 0.08 20.14
N PRO A 101 -11.29 0.58 21.37
CA PRO A 101 -11.27 2.02 21.64
C PRO A 101 -9.94 2.63 21.18
N GLY A 102 -10.00 3.61 20.30
CA GLY A 102 -8.82 4.24 19.69
C GLY A 102 -8.51 3.75 18.27
N ALA A 103 -9.26 2.80 17.72
CA ALA A 103 -9.29 2.52 16.27
C ALA A 103 -10.18 3.59 15.60
N ASP A 104 -9.80 4.86 15.76
CA ASP A 104 -10.65 6.00 15.41
C ASP A 104 -10.87 6.15 13.90
N GLU A 105 -10.09 5.46 13.08
CA GLU A 105 -10.29 5.42 11.63
C GLU A 105 -9.99 4.04 11.08
N GLU A 106 -10.99 3.42 10.45
CA GLU A 106 -10.80 2.23 9.63
C GLU A 106 -10.04 2.62 8.36
N HIS A 107 -8.77 2.22 8.27
CA HIS A 107 -7.96 2.41 7.07
C HIS A 107 -7.91 1.13 6.23
N GLY A 108 -7.93 1.29 4.92
CA GLY A 108 -7.95 0.18 3.99
C GLY A 108 -9.36 -0.12 3.49
N PHE A 109 -9.66 -1.39 3.19
CA PHE A 109 -10.91 -1.84 2.56
C PHE A 109 -11.13 -1.18 1.20
N ASP A 110 -10.05 -1.01 0.47
CA ASP A 110 -10.05 -0.26 -0.78
C ASP A 110 -8.93 -0.68 -1.73
N VAL A 111 -8.96 -0.10 -2.91
CA VAL A 111 -7.82 -0.08 -3.83
C VAL A 111 -7.38 1.37 -4.00
N LEU A 112 -6.09 1.60 -3.85
CA LEU A 112 -5.46 2.89 -4.15
C LEU A 112 -4.86 2.87 -5.55
N GLN A 113 -4.92 3.99 -6.24
CA GLN A 113 -4.07 4.28 -7.38
C GLN A 113 -2.81 4.99 -6.91
N MET A 114 -1.65 4.52 -7.35
CA MET A 114 -0.36 5.09 -6.99
C MET A 114 0.42 5.49 -8.23
N ARG A 115 0.71 6.77 -8.35
CA ARG A 115 1.59 7.33 -9.38
C ARG A 115 2.98 7.52 -8.82
N MET A 116 3.98 7.13 -9.61
CA MET A 116 5.39 7.34 -9.25
C MET A 116 5.90 8.62 -9.90
N GLU A 117 6.62 9.41 -9.13
CA GLU A 117 7.20 10.68 -9.56
C GLU A 117 8.73 10.63 -9.35
N ARG A 118 9.50 10.95 -10.39
CA ARG A 118 10.96 11.10 -10.28
C ARG A 118 11.27 12.48 -9.72
N ARG A 119 12.03 12.53 -8.64
CA ARG A 119 12.44 13.77 -7.99
C ARG A 119 13.72 14.32 -8.62
N ALA A 120 13.99 15.61 -8.38
CA ALA A 120 15.17 16.29 -8.90
C ALA A 120 16.50 15.67 -8.39
N ASP A 121 16.49 15.13 -7.19
CA ASP A 121 17.63 14.44 -6.58
C ASP A 121 17.84 13.00 -7.10
N GLY A 122 17.00 12.58 -8.05
CA GLY A 122 17.05 11.24 -8.62
C GLY A 122 16.32 10.17 -7.79
N SER A 123 15.80 10.48 -6.64
CA SER A 123 14.95 9.57 -5.86
C SER A 123 13.54 9.46 -6.45
N TRP A 124 12.74 8.54 -5.90
CA TRP A 124 11.34 8.37 -6.25
C TRP A 124 10.43 8.85 -5.12
N ALA A 125 9.33 9.44 -5.49
CA ALA A 125 8.18 9.65 -4.62
C ALA A 125 6.95 8.96 -5.20
N ALA A 126 5.99 8.65 -4.38
CA ALA A 126 4.69 8.13 -4.76
C ALA A 126 3.59 9.12 -4.40
N ARG A 127 2.54 9.16 -5.19
CA ARG A 127 1.30 9.84 -4.85
C ARG A 127 0.15 8.85 -4.93
N THR A 128 -0.50 8.61 -3.80
CA THR A 128 -1.64 7.70 -3.72
C THR A 128 -2.94 8.45 -3.59
N THR A 129 -3.93 7.97 -4.32
CA THR A 129 -5.32 8.45 -4.25
C THR A 129 -6.28 7.26 -4.18
N SER A 130 -7.47 7.45 -3.64
CA SER A 130 -8.50 6.41 -3.67
C SER A 130 -8.91 6.13 -5.11
N PHE A 131 -8.93 4.85 -5.47
CA PHE A 131 -9.37 4.38 -6.78
C PHE A 131 -10.72 3.67 -6.69
N LEU A 132 -10.89 2.79 -5.72
CA LEU A 132 -12.13 2.04 -5.54
C LEU A 132 -12.36 1.80 -4.04
N ALA A 133 -13.48 2.28 -3.53
CA ALA A 133 -13.93 2.12 -2.14
C ALA A 133 -15.47 2.32 -2.04
N PRO A 134 -16.14 1.73 -1.05
CA PRO A 134 -15.64 0.73 -0.12
C PRO A 134 -15.61 -0.67 -0.73
N LEU A 135 -14.64 -1.47 -0.29
CA LEU A 135 -14.58 -2.90 -0.57
C LEU A 135 -14.71 -3.71 0.73
N GLY A 136 -14.72 -5.04 0.62
CA GLY A 136 -14.46 -5.90 1.76
C GLY A 136 -12.96 -5.87 2.10
N ARG A 137 -12.31 -7.03 2.07
CA ARG A 137 -10.86 -7.12 2.32
C ARG A 137 -10.13 -7.56 1.05
N PRO A 138 -9.68 -6.64 0.20
CA PRO A 138 -8.91 -7.00 -0.97
C PRO A 138 -7.66 -7.77 -0.58
N ILE A 139 -7.45 -8.93 -1.20
CA ILE A 139 -6.30 -9.81 -0.95
C ILE A 139 -5.32 -9.70 -2.10
N ASP A 140 -5.84 -9.66 -3.34
CA ASP A 140 -5.01 -9.64 -4.53
C ASP A 140 -5.71 -8.94 -5.70
N LEU A 141 -4.92 -8.53 -6.67
CA LEU A 141 -5.33 -7.85 -7.89
C LEU A 141 -4.76 -8.59 -9.08
N LEU A 142 -5.58 -8.93 -10.07
CA LEU A 142 -5.14 -9.61 -11.29
C LEU A 142 -5.50 -8.79 -12.53
N PRO A 143 -4.54 -8.13 -13.18
CA PRO A 143 -4.75 -7.49 -14.48
C PRO A 143 -4.80 -8.57 -15.57
N ALA A 144 -5.99 -8.96 -16.01
CA ALA A 144 -6.16 -10.02 -17.00
C ALA A 144 -5.80 -9.57 -18.42
N ARG A 145 -6.18 -8.34 -18.77
CA ARG A 145 -5.83 -7.67 -20.03
C ARG A 145 -6.13 -6.16 -19.88
N PRO A 146 -5.63 -5.31 -20.77
CA PRO A 146 -6.00 -3.90 -20.77
C PRO A 146 -7.52 -3.68 -20.66
N GLY A 147 -7.92 -2.89 -19.67
CA GLY A 147 -9.32 -2.61 -19.39
C GLY A 147 -10.08 -3.69 -18.59
N LEU A 148 -9.43 -4.77 -18.17
CA LEU A 148 -10.05 -5.82 -17.37
C LEU A 148 -9.17 -6.19 -16.18
N LEU A 149 -9.66 -5.93 -14.97
CA LEU A 149 -9.03 -6.26 -13.70
C LEU A 149 -9.96 -7.13 -12.86
N TYR A 150 -9.42 -8.16 -12.26
CA TYR A 150 -10.09 -8.92 -11.19
C TYR A 150 -9.52 -8.51 -9.84
N ILE A 151 -10.40 -8.45 -8.84
CA ILE A 151 -10.05 -8.19 -7.44
C ILE A 151 -10.52 -9.38 -6.62
N LEU A 152 -9.60 -10.07 -5.97
CA LEU A 152 -9.92 -11.10 -5.01
C LEU A 152 -10.18 -10.46 -3.66
N GLU A 153 -11.36 -10.70 -3.10
CA GLU A 153 -11.83 -10.10 -1.86
C GLU A 153 -12.23 -11.16 -0.84
N TYR A 154 -11.68 -11.04 0.36
CA TYR A 154 -12.18 -11.73 1.54
C TYR A 154 -13.14 -10.82 2.28
N THR A 155 -14.34 -11.29 2.59
CA THR A 155 -15.34 -10.49 3.25
C THR A 155 -15.75 -11.07 4.60
N ARG A 156 -16.01 -10.17 5.55
CA ARG A 156 -16.64 -10.47 6.84
C ARG A 156 -17.91 -9.64 6.98
N PRO A 157 -18.91 -10.09 7.75
CA PRO A 157 -20.11 -9.30 8.00
C PRO A 157 -19.81 -7.93 8.60
N THR A 158 -18.85 -7.85 9.47
CA THR A 158 -18.40 -6.61 10.13
C THR A 158 -17.74 -5.63 9.17
N ASP A 159 -17.15 -6.11 8.09
CA ASP A 159 -16.42 -5.29 7.12
C ASP A 159 -17.33 -4.40 6.28
N LEU A 160 -18.62 -4.76 6.19
CA LEU A 160 -19.62 -4.04 5.42
C LEU A 160 -20.72 -3.43 6.30
N LYS A 161 -20.46 -3.25 7.59
CA LYS A 161 -21.48 -2.79 8.57
C LYS A 161 -22.76 -3.61 8.52
N GLY A 162 -22.67 -4.87 8.13
CA GLY A 162 -23.78 -5.79 7.90
C GLY A 162 -23.95 -6.79 9.03
N ARG A 163 -25.11 -7.42 9.04
CA ARG A 163 -25.57 -8.35 10.10
C ARG A 163 -24.72 -9.61 10.20
N ALA A 164 -24.77 -10.23 11.39
CA ALA A 164 -24.06 -11.41 11.79
C ALA A 164 -24.02 -12.54 10.74
N GLY A 165 -22.85 -13.07 10.47
CA GLY A 165 -22.57 -14.21 9.59
C GLY A 165 -21.36 -13.93 8.72
N TRP A 166 -20.60 -14.96 8.42
CA TRP A 166 -19.46 -14.86 7.50
C TRP A 166 -20.00 -14.78 6.07
N LEU A 167 -19.59 -13.76 5.32
CA LEU A 167 -19.82 -13.71 3.89
C LEU A 167 -18.70 -14.48 3.18
N PRO A 168 -19.02 -15.21 2.11
CA PRO A 168 -18.00 -15.83 1.28
C PRO A 168 -17.09 -14.77 0.66
N GLY A 169 -15.86 -15.14 0.37
CA GLY A 169 -14.98 -14.34 -0.46
C GLY A 169 -15.58 -14.15 -1.86
N ARG A 170 -15.16 -13.08 -2.54
CA ARG A 170 -15.66 -12.73 -3.87
C ARG A 170 -14.50 -12.48 -4.83
N VAL A 171 -14.75 -12.73 -6.10
CA VAL A 171 -13.95 -12.21 -7.19
C VAL A 171 -14.77 -11.12 -7.87
N LEU A 172 -14.32 -9.89 -7.77
CA LEU A 172 -14.93 -8.76 -8.43
C LEU A 172 -14.28 -8.56 -9.79
N GLU A 173 -15.08 -8.23 -10.78
CA GLU A 173 -14.63 -7.88 -12.11
C GLU A 173 -14.81 -6.39 -12.34
N LEU A 174 -13.73 -5.70 -12.67
CA LEU A 174 -13.72 -4.30 -13.02
C LEU A 174 -13.38 -4.15 -14.50
N ARG A 175 -14.31 -3.59 -15.27
CA ARG A 175 -14.14 -3.32 -16.70
C ARG A 175 -14.07 -1.83 -16.98
N ALA A 176 -13.11 -1.41 -17.78
CA ALA A 176 -13.14 -0.09 -18.36
C ALA A 176 -14.29 -0.01 -19.38
N THR A 177 -15.13 0.99 -19.22
CA THR A 177 -16.16 1.31 -20.21
C THR A 177 -15.62 2.37 -21.18
N ALA A 178 -15.93 2.23 -22.47
CA ALA A 178 -15.66 3.31 -23.41
C ALA A 178 -16.46 4.55 -22.95
N LYS A 179 -15.82 5.71 -22.95
CA LYS A 179 -16.57 6.97 -22.86
C LYS A 179 -17.40 7.10 -24.14
N ASN A 180 -18.72 7.10 -24.01
CA ASN A 180 -19.60 7.57 -25.08
C ASN A 180 -19.35 9.06 -25.34
#